data_4177445b4931c9e856b0bdae349d3683
#
_entry.id   4177445b4931c9e856b0bdae349d3683
#
_cell.length_a   1.000
_cell.length_b   1.000
_cell.length_c   1.000
_cell.angle_alpha   90.00
_cell.angle_beta   90.00
_cell.angle_gamma   90.00
#
_symmetry.space_group_name_H-M   'P 1'
#
loop_
_entity.id
_entity.type
_entity.pdbx_description
1 polymer ?
#
loop_
_entity_poly.entity_id
_entity_poly.type
_entity_poly.pdbx_seq_one_letter_code
_entity_poly.pdbx_strand_id
1 'polypeptide(L)'
;MAKYKIGITEAGDAGLDLSWEPYVDNLDGVVLVTKNITPSFHDAALRNKEKAILHATITGYGNTQMEPQVPDPSKEMAALVKLVDDGFPKGRVVVRIDPIIPSDRGLAQAKKIFDKALKAGFRRFRVSVIDMYPHVRERFLKAGLPLPYGPNGFSPSVEQLRAVDKMLEEIWYRAPQAQIESCAEPGLQVPIKCGCISSYDL
;
A
#
# COMPACT_ATOMS: atom_id res chain seq x y z
N MET A 1 -13.48 -19.48 -21.49
CA MET A 1 -12.66 -18.41 -20.90
C MET A 1 -11.32 -19.01 -20.49
N ALA A 2 -10.22 -18.42 -20.91
CA ALA A 2 -8.91 -18.83 -20.43
C ALA A 2 -8.86 -18.59 -18.91
N LYS A 3 -8.41 -19.59 -18.15
CA LYS A 3 -8.20 -19.44 -16.70
C LYS A 3 -6.77 -18.96 -16.50
N TYR A 4 -6.61 -17.72 -16.04
CA TYR A 4 -5.31 -17.20 -15.65
C TYR A 4 -4.93 -17.70 -14.24
N LYS A 5 -3.65 -18.07 -14.08
CA LYS A 5 -3.07 -18.45 -12.79
C LYS A 5 -2.31 -17.25 -12.25
N ILE A 6 -2.89 -16.56 -11.27
CA ILE A 6 -2.28 -15.40 -10.64
C ILE A 6 -1.86 -15.75 -9.22
N GLY A 7 -0.59 -15.50 -8.89
CA GLY A 7 -0.05 -15.60 -7.54
C GLY A 7 -0.17 -14.27 -6.79
N ILE A 8 -0.27 -14.33 -5.47
CA ILE A 8 -0.19 -13.16 -4.59
C ILE A 8 0.56 -13.50 -3.30
N THR A 9 1.42 -12.59 -2.87
CA THR A 9 2.25 -12.74 -1.65
C THR A 9 1.63 -12.05 -0.42
N GLU A 10 0.31 -12.05 -0.31
CA GLU A 10 -0.40 -11.30 0.74
C GLU A 10 -0.23 -11.91 2.15
N ALA A 11 0.04 -13.21 2.25
CA ALA A 11 0.24 -13.90 3.53
C ALA A 11 1.58 -13.56 4.22
N GLY A 12 2.48 -12.83 3.53
CA GLY A 12 3.78 -12.43 4.04
C GLY A 12 4.26 -11.13 3.40
N ASP A 13 5.55 -10.83 3.54
CA ASP A 13 6.20 -9.69 2.88
C ASP A 13 7.15 -10.22 1.79
N ALA A 14 6.81 -9.95 0.52
CA ALA A 14 7.59 -10.42 -0.62
C ALA A 14 9.04 -9.92 -0.63
N GLY A 15 9.31 -8.81 0.03
CA GLY A 15 10.65 -8.23 0.12
C GLY A 15 11.55 -8.89 1.16
N LEU A 16 10.94 -9.57 2.14
CA LEU A 16 11.64 -10.29 3.21
C LEU A 16 11.75 -11.78 2.94
N ASP A 17 10.77 -12.36 2.24
CA ASP A 17 10.74 -13.78 1.88
C ASP A 17 10.61 -13.92 0.36
N LEU A 18 11.66 -14.41 -0.29
CA LEU A 18 11.72 -14.62 -1.74
C LEU A 18 11.28 -16.03 -2.16
N SER A 19 10.69 -16.83 -1.29
CA SER A 19 10.21 -18.17 -1.59
C SER A 19 9.13 -18.23 -2.69
N TRP A 20 8.54 -17.09 -3.02
CA TRP A 20 7.60 -16.93 -4.13
C TRP A 20 8.28 -17.03 -5.51
N GLU A 21 9.57 -16.67 -5.63
CA GLU A 21 10.24 -16.53 -6.92
C GLU A 21 10.24 -17.80 -7.77
N PRO A 22 10.53 -19.01 -7.26
CA PRO A 22 10.53 -20.25 -8.04
C PRO A 22 9.16 -20.62 -8.64
N TYR A 23 8.07 -20.04 -8.13
CA TYR A 23 6.71 -20.35 -8.61
C TYR A 23 6.28 -19.49 -9.79
N VAL A 24 6.96 -18.35 -10.05
CA VAL A 24 6.55 -17.36 -11.06
C VAL A 24 6.51 -17.95 -12.45
N ASP A 25 7.39 -18.88 -12.79
CA ASP A 25 7.42 -19.52 -14.09
C ASP A 25 6.12 -20.27 -14.42
N ASN A 26 5.45 -20.80 -13.39
CA ASN A 26 4.20 -21.56 -13.51
C ASN A 26 2.94 -20.68 -13.43
N LEU A 27 3.11 -19.34 -13.35
CA LEU A 27 2.04 -18.36 -13.23
C LEU A 27 1.96 -17.49 -14.49
N ASP A 28 0.77 -17.00 -14.80
CA ASP A 28 0.55 -15.98 -15.83
C ASP A 28 0.90 -14.58 -15.32
N GLY A 29 0.78 -14.35 -14.01
CA GLY A 29 1.19 -13.13 -13.32
C GLY A 29 1.35 -13.33 -11.82
N VAL A 30 2.03 -12.41 -11.16
CA VAL A 30 2.20 -12.41 -9.70
C VAL A 30 2.07 -11.00 -9.14
N VAL A 31 1.31 -10.86 -8.07
CA VAL A 31 1.20 -9.63 -7.28
C VAL A 31 2.14 -9.74 -6.07
N LEU A 32 3.17 -8.92 -6.07
CA LEU A 32 4.18 -8.86 -5.02
C LEU A 32 3.83 -7.75 -4.03
N VAL A 33 3.44 -8.11 -2.82
CA VAL A 33 3.09 -7.16 -1.77
C VAL A 33 4.26 -7.04 -0.79
N THR A 34 4.79 -5.83 -0.60
CA THR A 34 5.91 -5.61 0.32
C THR A 34 5.85 -4.25 1.01
N LYS A 35 6.41 -4.18 2.21
CA LYS A 35 6.77 -2.95 2.94
C LYS A 35 8.28 -2.70 2.94
N ASN A 36 9.06 -3.56 2.24
CA ASN A 36 10.52 -3.52 2.33
C ASN A 36 11.17 -3.95 1.00
N ILE A 37 11.55 -2.97 0.19
CA ILE A 37 12.28 -3.21 -1.05
C ILE A 37 13.76 -3.43 -0.72
N THR A 38 14.09 -4.66 -0.29
CA THR A 38 15.48 -5.07 -0.04
C THR A 38 16.28 -5.18 -1.34
N PRO A 39 17.63 -5.13 -1.30
CA PRO A 39 18.44 -5.38 -2.49
C PRO A 39 18.13 -6.72 -3.18
N SER A 40 17.95 -7.79 -2.41
CA SER A 40 17.61 -9.10 -2.96
C SER A 40 16.24 -9.12 -3.62
N PHE A 41 15.24 -8.44 -3.03
CA PHE A 41 13.92 -8.28 -3.63
C PHE A 41 13.98 -7.44 -4.91
N HIS A 42 14.75 -6.35 -4.90
CA HIS A 42 14.96 -5.50 -6.07
C HIS A 42 15.42 -6.34 -7.28
N ASP A 43 16.45 -7.18 -7.10
CA ASP A 43 16.97 -8.02 -8.15
C ASP A 43 15.95 -9.09 -8.59
N ALA A 44 15.23 -9.72 -7.64
CA ALA A 44 14.20 -10.68 -7.93
C ALA A 44 13.01 -10.05 -8.69
N ALA A 45 12.58 -8.86 -8.31
CA ALA A 45 11.51 -8.12 -8.98
C ALA A 45 11.90 -7.78 -10.43
N LEU A 46 13.15 -7.34 -10.66
CA LEU A 46 13.64 -7.06 -12.02
C LEU A 46 13.69 -8.32 -12.90
N ARG A 47 14.13 -9.47 -12.36
CA ARG A 47 14.11 -10.74 -13.10
C ARG A 47 12.71 -11.14 -13.54
N ASN A 48 11.71 -10.82 -12.72
CA ASN A 48 10.30 -11.24 -12.92
C ASN A 48 9.38 -10.12 -13.42
N LYS A 49 9.93 -8.97 -13.85
CA LYS A 49 9.18 -7.75 -14.18
C LYS A 49 8.11 -7.92 -15.26
N GLU A 50 8.22 -8.90 -16.13
CA GLU A 50 7.24 -9.16 -17.19
C GLU A 50 5.95 -9.78 -16.66
N LYS A 51 6.01 -10.48 -15.52
CA LYS A 51 4.87 -11.12 -14.86
C LYS A 51 4.47 -10.44 -13.55
N ALA A 52 5.38 -9.65 -12.95
CA ALA A 52 5.15 -9.05 -11.64
C ALA A 52 4.36 -7.74 -11.71
N ILE A 53 3.41 -7.60 -10.78
CA ILE A 53 2.80 -6.34 -10.37
C ILE A 53 3.29 -6.07 -8.94
N LEU A 54 3.87 -4.90 -8.71
CA LEU A 54 4.39 -4.55 -7.39
C LEU A 54 3.40 -3.70 -6.61
N HIS A 55 2.99 -4.17 -5.46
CA HIS A 55 2.27 -3.43 -4.44
C HIS A 55 3.24 -2.98 -3.35
N ALA A 56 3.83 -1.80 -3.51
CA ALA A 56 4.72 -1.20 -2.54
C ALA A 56 3.93 -0.46 -1.45
N THR A 57 3.93 -1.00 -0.22
CA THR A 57 3.17 -0.44 0.90
C THR A 57 4.01 0.58 1.65
N ILE A 58 3.64 1.85 1.58
CA ILE A 58 4.30 2.98 2.26
C ILE A 58 3.26 3.72 3.09
N THR A 59 3.15 3.37 4.37
CA THR A 59 2.14 3.94 5.29
C THR A 59 2.53 5.33 5.82
N GLY A 60 3.82 5.63 5.80
CA GLY A 60 4.39 6.81 6.44
C GLY A 60 4.80 6.62 7.90
N TYR A 61 4.65 5.41 8.46
CA TYR A 61 4.97 5.09 9.86
C TYR A 61 6.20 4.18 10.03
N GLY A 62 6.86 3.80 8.93
CA GLY A 62 8.08 3.00 8.97
C GLY A 62 9.17 3.63 9.83
N ASN A 63 9.96 2.81 10.51
CA ASN A 63 11.00 3.20 11.47
C ASN A 63 10.46 4.03 12.66
N THR A 64 9.20 3.81 13.03
CA THR A 64 8.60 4.38 14.25
C THR A 64 8.11 3.24 15.16
N GLN A 65 7.64 3.57 16.36
CA GLN A 65 7.04 2.57 17.26
C GLN A 65 5.80 1.89 16.65
N MET A 66 5.17 2.50 15.66
CA MET A 66 4.03 1.90 14.95
C MET A 66 4.46 0.79 14.00
N GLU A 67 5.56 0.98 13.29
CA GLU A 67 6.13 0.04 12.32
C GLU A 67 7.67 -0.03 12.47
N PRO A 68 8.18 -0.59 13.59
CA PRO A 68 9.61 -0.48 13.92
C PRO A 68 10.53 -1.29 12.99
N GLN A 69 9.99 -2.30 12.30
CA GLN A 69 10.75 -3.16 11.38
C GLN A 69 10.58 -2.78 9.91
N VAL A 70 9.74 -1.80 9.63
CA VAL A 70 9.52 -1.27 8.26
C VAL A 70 10.51 -0.14 8.02
N PRO A 71 11.12 -0.02 6.83
CA PRO A 71 12.04 1.07 6.51
C PRO A 71 11.39 2.46 6.65
N ASP A 72 12.22 3.48 6.84
CA ASP A 72 11.78 4.87 6.78
C ASP A 72 11.07 5.15 5.44
N PRO A 73 9.92 5.84 5.44
CA PRO A 73 9.11 6.06 4.23
C PRO A 73 9.86 6.77 3.09
N SER A 74 10.87 7.59 3.41
CA SER A 74 11.68 8.25 2.37
C SER A 74 12.69 7.31 1.76
N LYS A 75 13.25 6.39 2.56
CA LYS A 75 14.15 5.33 2.07
C LYS A 75 13.37 4.36 1.19
N GLU A 76 12.19 3.94 1.62
CA GLU A 76 11.34 3.01 0.86
C GLU A 76 10.89 3.64 -0.48
N MET A 77 10.48 4.92 -0.46
CA MET A 77 10.16 5.65 -1.70
C MET A 77 11.38 5.76 -2.63
N ALA A 78 12.56 6.01 -2.08
CA ALA A 78 13.79 6.06 -2.88
C ALA A 78 14.14 4.70 -3.48
N ALA A 79 13.99 3.61 -2.73
CA ALA A 79 14.18 2.25 -3.22
C ALA A 79 13.19 1.91 -4.35
N LEU A 80 11.93 2.32 -4.21
CA LEU A 80 10.90 2.14 -5.24
C LEU A 80 11.22 2.92 -6.52
N VAL A 81 11.66 4.17 -6.40
CA VAL A 81 12.10 4.99 -7.55
C VAL A 81 13.29 4.33 -8.24
N LYS A 82 14.29 3.91 -7.46
CA LYS A 82 15.46 3.21 -8.01
C LYS A 82 15.07 1.94 -8.77
N LEU A 83 14.17 1.12 -8.23
CA LEU A 83 13.69 -0.09 -8.90
C LEU A 83 13.08 0.23 -10.28
N VAL A 84 12.31 1.32 -10.39
CA VAL A 84 11.74 1.77 -11.66
C VAL A 84 12.82 2.32 -12.60
N ASP A 85 13.78 3.08 -12.10
CA ASP A 85 14.89 3.62 -12.89
C ASP A 85 15.81 2.49 -13.42
N ASP A 86 15.94 1.39 -12.67
CA ASP A 86 16.67 0.19 -13.09
C ASP A 86 15.86 -0.73 -14.04
N GLY A 87 14.62 -0.34 -14.41
CA GLY A 87 13.88 -0.94 -15.51
C GLY A 87 12.64 -1.75 -15.11
N PHE A 88 12.15 -1.66 -13.87
CA PHE A 88 10.83 -2.20 -13.52
C PHE A 88 9.72 -1.30 -14.10
N PRO A 89 8.70 -1.85 -14.79
CA PRO A 89 7.68 -1.04 -15.45
C PRO A 89 6.86 -0.20 -14.45
N LYS A 90 6.96 1.13 -14.52
CA LYS A 90 6.25 2.05 -13.61
C LYS A 90 4.74 1.83 -13.60
N GLY A 91 4.13 1.48 -14.73
CA GLY A 91 2.70 1.19 -14.83
C GLY A 91 2.26 -0.06 -14.08
N ARG A 92 3.21 -0.92 -13.70
CA ARG A 92 2.98 -2.12 -12.87
C ARG A 92 3.25 -1.90 -11.38
N VAL A 93 3.41 -0.65 -10.96
CA VAL A 93 3.59 -0.29 -9.54
C VAL A 93 2.29 0.28 -8.99
N VAL A 94 1.83 -0.27 -7.89
CA VAL A 94 0.74 0.24 -7.05
C VAL A 94 1.35 0.68 -5.72
N VAL A 95 1.25 1.97 -5.40
CA VAL A 95 1.66 2.47 -4.08
C VAL A 95 0.50 2.23 -3.11
N ARG A 96 0.71 1.37 -2.12
CA ARG A 96 -0.30 1.09 -1.09
C ARG A 96 -0.10 2.03 0.09
N ILE A 97 -1.17 2.76 0.46
CA ILE A 97 -1.25 3.52 1.71
C ILE A 97 -2.23 2.75 2.58
N ASP A 98 -1.73 1.70 3.19
CA ASP A 98 -2.49 0.64 3.81
C ASP A 98 -1.84 0.23 5.14
N PRO A 99 -2.43 0.71 6.26
CA PRO A 99 -3.68 1.49 6.35
C PRO A 99 -3.50 3.02 6.44
N ILE A 100 -4.56 3.77 6.13
CA ILE A 100 -4.74 5.17 6.52
C ILE A 100 -5.30 5.20 7.95
N ILE A 101 -4.74 6.06 8.81
CA ILE A 101 -5.30 6.34 10.14
C ILE A 101 -6.22 7.57 10.01
N PRO A 102 -7.55 7.46 10.27
CA PRO A 102 -8.50 8.55 10.04
C PRO A 102 -8.53 9.54 11.22
N SER A 103 -7.40 10.19 11.44
CA SER A 103 -7.21 11.30 12.35
C SER A 103 -6.50 12.43 11.59
N ASP A 104 -6.57 13.68 12.07
CA ASP A 104 -5.93 14.82 11.39
C ASP A 104 -4.46 14.55 11.08
N ARG A 105 -3.72 14.01 12.05
CA ARG A 105 -2.31 13.63 11.87
C ARG A 105 -2.14 12.49 10.86
N GLY A 106 -3.01 11.50 10.90
CA GLY A 106 -2.96 10.35 10.01
C GLY A 106 -3.30 10.72 8.56
N LEU A 107 -4.33 11.55 8.36
CA LEU A 107 -4.71 12.08 7.05
C LEU A 107 -3.59 12.96 6.47
N ALA A 108 -2.99 13.83 7.30
CA ALA A 108 -1.85 14.64 6.87
C ALA A 108 -0.64 13.77 6.48
N GLN A 109 -0.41 12.65 7.18
CA GLN A 109 0.66 11.70 6.84
C GLN A 109 0.37 10.97 5.52
N ALA A 110 -0.85 10.48 5.33
CA ALA A 110 -1.28 9.87 4.08
C ALA A 110 -1.10 10.83 2.89
N LYS A 111 -1.56 12.10 3.02
CA LYS A 111 -1.34 13.15 2.00
C LYS A 111 0.14 13.31 1.62
N LYS A 112 1.04 13.32 2.59
CA LYS A 112 2.49 13.43 2.32
C LYS A 112 3.01 12.26 1.48
N ILE A 113 2.51 11.05 1.71
CA ILE A 113 2.91 9.88 0.91
C ILE A 113 2.34 9.99 -0.50
N PHE A 114 1.05 10.35 -0.67
CA PHE A 114 0.46 10.62 -1.98
C PHE A 114 1.26 11.66 -2.76
N ASP A 115 1.58 12.81 -2.13
CA ASP A 115 2.30 13.91 -2.78
C ASP A 115 3.71 13.47 -3.24
N LYS A 116 4.43 12.72 -2.40
CA LYS A 116 5.74 12.16 -2.76
C LYS A 116 5.65 11.18 -3.92
N ALA A 117 4.70 10.25 -3.88
CA ALA A 117 4.50 9.26 -4.93
C ALA A 117 4.05 9.90 -6.26
N LEU A 118 3.12 10.85 -6.22
CA LEU A 118 2.69 11.61 -7.39
C LEU A 118 3.83 12.42 -8.01
N LYS A 119 4.67 13.06 -7.18
CA LYS A 119 5.87 13.78 -7.62
C LYS A 119 6.89 12.84 -8.29
N ALA A 120 7.03 11.60 -7.79
CA ALA A 120 7.87 10.57 -8.39
C ALA A 120 7.26 9.96 -9.68
N GLY A 121 6.04 10.35 -10.03
CA GLY A 121 5.36 9.93 -11.25
C GLY A 121 4.51 8.67 -11.12
N PHE A 122 4.31 8.14 -9.91
CA PHE A 122 3.38 7.03 -9.69
C PHE A 122 1.93 7.52 -9.82
N ARG A 123 1.06 6.66 -10.34
CA ARG A 123 -0.34 7.02 -10.64
C ARG A 123 -1.35 5.97 -10.17
N ARG A 124 -0.89 4.81 -9.70
CA ARG A 124 -1.76 3.76 -9.17
C ARG A 124 -1.59 3.68 -7.66
N PHE A 125 -2.71 3.76 -6.96
CA PHE A 125 -2.74 3.77 -5.50
C PHE A 125 -3.76 2.77 -5.00
N ARG A 126 -3.46 2.15 -3.84
CA ARG A 126 -4.41 1.33 -3.11
C ARG A 126 -4.45 1.78 -1.66
N VAL A 127 -5.66 1.94 -1.14
CA VAL A 127 -5.88 2.43 0.22
C VAL A 127 -6.75 1.47 1.02
N SER A 128 -6.51 1.43 2.32
CA SER A 128 -7.45 0.90 3.32
C SER A 128 -7.46 1.81 4.53
N VAL A 129 -8.43 1.65 5.40
CA VAL A 129 -8.52 2.34 6.68
C VAL A 129 -8.19 1.36 7.79
N ILE A 130 -7.49 1.81 8.83
CA ILE A 130 -6.98 0.92 9.88
C ILE A 130 -8.12 0.25 10.65
N ASP A 131 -8.00 -1.06 10.88
CA ASP A 131 -8.79 -1.80 11.84
C ASP A 131 -8.00 -2.01 13.14
N MET A 132 -8.66 -1.85 14.28
CA MET A 132 -8.04 -1.88 15.61
C MET A 132 -7.95 -3.28 16.18
N TYR A 133 -7.25 -4.18 15.47
CA TYR A 133 -6.90 -5.49 16.01
C TYR A 133 -6.11 -5.36 17.34
N PRO A 134 -6.14 -6.36 18.23
CA PRO A 134 -5.46 -6.29 19.54
C PRO A 134 -4.00 -5.85 19.46
N HIS A 135 -3.23 -6.42 18.54
CA HIS A 135 -1.82 -6.07 18.34
C HIS A 135 -1.61 -4.66 17.79
N VAL A 136 -2.55 -4.12 16.99
CA VAL A 136 -2.53 -2.74 16.50
C VAL A 136 -2.78 -1.78 17.66
N ARG A 137 -3.81 -2.05 18.47
CA ARG A 137 -4.13 -1.29 19.69
C ARG A 137 -2.93 -1.21 20.63
N GLU A 138 -2.26 -2.34 20.86
CA GLU A 138 -1.08 -2.40 21.71
C GLU A 138 0.05 -1.47 21.19
N ARG A 139 0.26 -1.42 19.87
CA ARG A 139 1.25 -0.51 19.25
C ARG A 139 0.90 0.96 19.48
N PHE A 140 -0.37 1.34 19.34
CA PHE A 140 -0.82 2.70 19.65
C PHE A 140 -0.55 3.07 21.10
N LEU A 141 -0.89 2.20 22.03
CA LEU A 141 -0.68 2.42 23.47
C LEU A 141 0.82 2.53 23.80
N LYS A 142 1.65 1.64 23.27
CA LYS A 142 3.11 1.69 23.44
C LYS A 142 3.72 2.96 22.85
N ALA A 143 3.15 3.46 21.76
CA ALA A 143 3.58 4.70 21.11
C ALA A 143 3.04 5.97 21.81
N GLY A 144 2.23 5.85 22.87
CA GLY A 144 1.58 6.98 23.53
C GLY A 144 0.61 7.75 22.61
N LEU A 145 0.05 7.07 21.59
CA LEU A 145 -0.86 7.66 20.63
C LEU A 145 -2.32 7.41 21.01
N PRO A 146 -3.21 8.38 20.77
CA PRO A 146 -4.63 8.19 21.00
C PRO A 146 -5.19 7.12 20.04
N LEU A 147 -6.08 6.28 20.56
CA LEU A 147 -6.78 5.29 19.75
C LEU A 147 -7.79 6.01 18.83
N PRO A 148 -7.76 5.82 17.51
CA PRO A 148 -8.56 6.58 16.56
C PRO A 148 -10.07 6.36 16.74
N TYR A 149 -10.49 5.23 17.29
CA TYR A 149 -11.90 4.85 17.49
C TYR A 149 -12.28 4.76 18.97
N GLY A 150 -11.50 5.38 19.86
CA GLY A 150 -11.69 5.26 21.29
C GLY A 150 -11.31 3.87 21.85
N PRO A 151 -11.55 3.64 23.16
CA PRO A 151 -11.01 2.47 23.85
C PRO A 151 -11.59 1.13 23.35
N ASN A 152 -12.80 1.10 22.83
CA ASN A 152 -13.50 -0.13 22.41
C ASN A 152 -13.85 -0.18 20.91
N GLY A 153 -13.51 0.87 20.15
CA GLY A 153 -13.80 0.92 18.72
C GLY A 153 -12.86 0.01 17.93
N PHE A 154 -13.40 -0.66 16.91
CA PHE A 154 -12.64 -1.55 16.01
C PHE A 154 -12.45 -0.92 14.62
N SER A 155 -13.50 -0.37 14.04
CA SER A 155 -13.53 0.20 12.69
C SER A 155 -13.91 1.69 12.72
N PRO A 156 -13.66 2.45 11.64
CA PRO A 156 -13.95 3.87 11.56
C PRO A 156 -15.47 4.17 11.60
N SER A 157 -15.80 5.34 12.15
CA SER A 157 -17.15 5.90 12.04
C SER A 157 -17.41 6.44 10.62
N VAL A 158 -18.69 6.70 10.33
CA VAL A 158 -19.09 7.32 9.05
C VAL A 158 -18.42 8.68 8.85
N GLU A 159 -18.29 9.49 9.91
CA GLU A 159 -17.62 10.79 9.87
C GLU A 159 -16.12 10.65 9.55
N GLN A 160 -15.48 9.64 10.11
CA GLN A 160 -14.07 9.35 9.84
C GLN A 160 -13.86 8.89 8.40
N LEU A 161 -14.75 8.04 7.87
CA LEU A 161 -14.72 7.64 6.46
C LEU A 161 -14.94 8.83 5.52
N ARG A 162 -15.88 9.74 5.85
CA ARG A 162 -16.08 10.98 5.09
C ARG A 162 -14.84 11.88 5.09
N ALA A 163 -14.11 11.93 6.21
CA ALA A 163 -12.86 12.69 6.28
C ALA A 163 -11.76 12.08 5.38
N VAL A 164 -11.68 10.75 5.31
CA VAL A 164 -10.82 10.04 4.37
C VAL A 164 -11.24 10.33 2.93
N ASP A 165 -12.52 10.18 2.58
CA ASP A 165 -13.04 10.46 1.24
C ASP A 165 -12.74 11.90 0.81
N LYS A 166 -12.97 12.89 1.67
CA LYS A 166 -12.64 14.28 1.39
C LYS A 166 -11.16 14.46 1.06
N MET A 167 -10.27 13.82 1.82
CA MET A 167 -8.83 13.86 1.53
C MET A 167 -8.52 13.22 0.17
N LEU A 168 -9.15 12.09 -0.17
CA LEU A 168 -8.94 11.41 -1.44
C LEU A 168 -9.50 12.21 -2.62
N GLU A 169 -10.63 12.90 -2.45
CA GLU A 169 -11.18 13.86 -3.43
C GLU A 169 -10.20 14.98 -3.72
N GLU A 170 -9.63 15.61 -2.69
CA GLU A 170 -8.63 16.67 -2.85
C GLU A 170 -7.40 16.19 -3.64
N ILE A 171 -6.99 14.95 -3.42
CA ILE A 171 -5.88 14.33 -4.17
C ILE A 171 -6.28 14.11 -5.62
N TRP A 172 -7.46 13.55 -5.85
CA TRP A 172 -7.96 13.26 -7.19
C TRP A 172 -8.16 14.54 -8.02
N TYR A 173 -8.70 15.62 -7.43
CA TYR A 173 -8.82 16.92 -8.12
C TYR A 173 -7.47 17.50 -8.56
N ARG A 174 -6.42 17.32 -7.76
CA ARG A 174 -5.06 17.77 -8.10
C ARG A 174 -4.33 16.86 -9.09
N ALA A 175 -4.71 15.60 -9.13
CA ALA A 175 -4.11 14.57 -9.96
C ALA A 175 -5.18 13.63 -10.57
N PRO A 176 -6.03 14.13 -11.50
CA PRO A 176 -7.17 13.35 -12.03
C PRO A 176 -6.74 12.10 -12.81
N GLN A 177 -5.48 12.02 -13.23
CA GLN A 177 -4.90 10.82 -13.84
C GLN A 177 -4.50 9.75 -12.81
N ALA A 178 -4.62 10.02 -11.50
CA ALA A 178 -4.34 9.02 -10.49
C ALA A 178 -5.53 8.04 -10.35
N GLN A 179 -5.24 6.76 -10.40
CA GLN A 179 -6.18 5.70 -10.10
C GLN A 179 -6.06 5.35 -8.62
N ILE A 180 -7.12 5.60 -7.87
CA ILE A 180 -7.18 5.28 -6.44
C ILE A 180 -8.17 4.14 -6.26
N GLU A 181 -7.70 3.04 -5.71
CA GLU A 181 -8.48 1.83 -5.43
C GLU A 181 -8.55 1.59 -3.92
N SER A 182 -9.62 0.97 -3.44
CA SER A 182 -9.76 0.60 -2.03
C SER A 182 -9.69 -0.91 -1.84
N CYS A 183 -8.94 -1.34 -0.82
CA CYS A 183 -8.88 -2.73 -0.41
C CYS A 183 -10.00 -3.01 0.60
N ALA A 184 -11.11 -3.62 0.14
CA ALA A 184 -12.23 -4.06 0.97
C ALA A 184 -12.86 -2.98 1.88
N GLU A 185 -12.90 -1.71 1.41
CA GLU A 185 -13.46 -0.58 2.16
C GLU A 185 -14.83 -0.15 1.61
N PRO A 186 -15.91 -0.85 1.95
CA PRO A 186 -17.23 -0.58 1.37
C PRO A 186 -17.77 0.80 1.75
N GLY A 187 -17.30 1.38 2.86
CA GLY A 187 -17.73 2.68 3.36
C GLY A 187 -17.11 3.88 2.64
N LEU A 188 -15.98 3.72 1.96
CA LEU A 188 -15.40 4.78 1.14
C LEU A 188 -16.16 4.94 -0.17
N GLN A 189 -16.32 6.15 -0.67
CA GLN A 189 -17.07 6.47 -1.89
C GLN A 189 -16.15 6.90 -3.06
N VAL A 190 -15.01 7.50 -2.78
CA VAL A 190 -14.10 8.04 -3.79
C VAL A 190 -13.28 6.97 -4.51
N PRO A 191 -12.69 5.98 -3.80
CA PRO A 191 -11.87 4.98 -4.50
C PRO A 191 -12.70 3.99 -5.30
N ILE A 192 -12.10 3.45 -6.37
CA ILE A 192 -12.63 2.28 -7.07
C ILE A 192 -12.60 1.09 -6.10
N LYS A 193 -13.74 0.47 -5.88
CA LYS A 193 -13.85 -0.67 -4.95
C LYS A 193 -13.22 -1.91 -5.57
N CYS A 194 -12.27 -2.50 -4.87
CA CYS A 194 -11.65 -3.76 -5.25
C CYS A 194 -11.33 -4.60 -4.00
N GLY A 195 -10.68 -5.73 -4.18
CA GLY A 195 -10.04 -6.49 -3.10
C GLY A 195 -8.54 -6.26 -3.08
N CYS A 196 -7.79 -7.25 -2.62
CA CYS A 196 -6.33 -7.24 -2.62
C CYS A 196 -5.75 -7.23 -4.04
N ILE A 197 -6.49 -7.78 -5.01
CA ILE A 197 -6.23 -7.73 -6.44
C ILE A 197 -7.41 -7.04 -7.13
N SER A 198 -7.13 -6.22 -8.14
CA SER A 198 -8.13 -5.63 -9.03
C SER A 198 -8.00 -6.16 -10.46
N SER A 199 -9.02 -5.93 -11.29
CA SER A 199 -8.94 -6.22 -12.73
C SER A 199 -7.84 -5.44 -13.46
N TYR A 200 -7.33 -4.38 -12.85
CA TYR A 200 -6.21 -3.58 -13.39
C TYR A 200 -4.83 -4.17 -13.05
N ASP A 201 -4.78 -5.19 -12.20
CA ASP A 201 -3.55 -5.92 -11.87
C ASP A 201 -3.34 -7.12 -12.82
N LEU A 202 -4.29 -7.37 -13.72
CA LEU A 202 -4.29 -8.46 -14.68
C LEU A 202 -4.20 -7.90 -16.11
#